data_85cd7c0e9b17f8bff04e143934cfcced
#
_entry.id   85cd7c0e9b17f8bff04e143934cfcced
#
_cell.length_a   1.000
_cell.length_b   1.000
_cell.length_c   1.000
_cell.angle_alpha   90.00
_cell.angle_beta   90.00
_cell.angle_gamma   90.00
#
_symmetry.space_group_name_H-M   'P 1'
#
loop_
_entity.id
_entity.type
_entity.pdbx_description
1 polymer ?
#
loop_
_entity_poly.entity_id
_entity_poly.type
_entity_poly.pdbx_seq_one_letter_code
_entity_poly.pdbx_strand_id
1 'polypeptide(L)'
;MMRNLVLVIISIILCSCQSLDRTAVNFYLEESKSYSAEISRDIWGVPHVHGKTDADAAFGLAFAHAEDDFKNIAENMYLYRAEMGLKDGIDGAIQDYLIKVLKIREQIDENYTNDLNAEVRKVIEAYAAGINYWMIKNPNNGYNHFFPVTEKDIVAGFSIQNLFFSGVVSSIEKLQRESDLKEEYTTLYRNQEFVTGSNVLAVNSRKTSDQSTRIIINSHQPLDGPLAWYEAHVRSDDGWNMMGGLFPGSPFIFVGFNENIAWGFTVNKPDLSDSYLLEVNPENENQYLLDGEWVDFKIETVRLPIKLFGPLKWTVKREAKYSVHGPVLEVADKSYALRFSGMSDIKQVNQWYAMNKSNSLEEWLEAMKMRSIISFNGVYADREDNIYFLHNSSSPLRKEGINWKNVIDGSRSDLVWDKYVNFESIPQLQNPSSGWIASTNQDPFKVTGEEDNLLSKNYSPTLGLQTRMTNRAYRSIELFSQDKKLNGKDFDDIKFDNKYSKQSRSYKYISELFDKDFESSELNNARDILKKWDLATDFKNTSA
;
A
#
# COMPACT_ATOMS: atom_id res chain seq x y z
N MET A 1 -31.70 44.20 -22.06
CA MET A 1 -30.60 43.57 -22.83
C MET A 1 -29.56 42.87 -21.94
N MET A 2 -29.00 43.49 -20.91
CA MET A 2 -28.04 42.88 -19.97
C MET A 2 -28.57 41.61 -19.26
N ARG A 3 -29.86 41.55 -18.84
CA ARG A 3 -30.44 40.40 -18.11
C ARG A 3 -30.55 39.15 -18.97
N ASN A 4 -30.76 39.31 -20.27
CA ASN A 4 -30.77 38.17 -21.21
C ASN A 4 -29.36 37.71 -21.60
N LEU A 5 -28.37 38.60 -21.58
CA LEU A 5 -26.96 38.26 -21.81
C LEU A 5 -26.38 37.46 -20.65
N VAL A 6 -26.75 37.82 -19.41
CA VAL A 6 -26.35 37.09 -18.18
C VAL A 6 -27.00 35.69 -18.15
N LEU A 7 -28.26 35.54 -18.57
CA LEU A 7 -28.94 34.24 -18.67
C LEU A 7 -28.34 33.35 -19.76
N VAL A 8 -27.91 33.91 -20.88
CA VAL A 8 -27.24 33.15 -21.94
C VAL A 8 -25.84 32.71 -21.51
N ILE A 9 -25.09 33.58 -20.80
CA ILE A 9 -23.78 33.23 -20.23
C ILE A 9 -23.94 32.16 -19.15
N ILE A 10 -24.93 32.25 -18.26
CA ILE A 10 -25.23 31.23 -17.24
C ILE A 10 -25.67 29.92 -17.90
N SER A 11 -26.47 29.95 -18.99
CA SER A 11 -26.87 28.75 -19.73
C SER A 11 -25.71 28.09 -20.46
N ILE A 12 -24.73 28.84 -20.95
CA ILE A 12 -23.51 28.30 -21.57
C ILE A 12 -22.58 27.70 -20.49
N ILE A 13 -22.55 28.24 -19.29
CA ILE A 13 -21.76 27.71 -18.16
C ILE A 13 -22.38 26.44 -17.57
N LEU A 14 -23.71 26.29 -17.62
CA LEU A 14 -24.43 25.11 -17.12
C LEU A 14 -24.45 23.92 -18.08
N CYS A 15 -24.01 24.08 -19.34
CA CYS A 15 -23.99 23.02 -20.36
C CYS A 15 -22.60 22.48 -20.69
N SER A 16 -21.59 22.69 -19.82
CA SER A 16 -20.32 21.97 -19.96
C SER A 16 -20.38 20.56 -19.33
N CYS A 17 -21.27 19.71 -19.81
CA CYS A 17 -20.94 18.29 -19.89
C CYS A 17 -19.67 18.21 -20.73
N GLN A 18 -18.51 17.96 -20.12
CA GLN A 18 -17.28 17.73 -20.90
C GLN A 18 -17.53 16.49 -21.75
N SER A 19 -17.88 16.72 -23.01
CA SER A 19 -17.97 15.63 -23.99
C SER A 19 -16.55 15.07 -24.19
N LEU A 20 -16.43 13.76 -24.24
CA LEU A 20 -15.17 13.11 -24.59
C LEU A 20 -14.63 13.63 -25.91
N ASP A 21 -13.32 13.79 -26.04
CA ASP A 21 -12.68 14.18 -27.29
C ASP A 21 -12.93 13.12 -28.38
N ARG A 22 -13.52 13.53 -29.50
CA ARG A 22 -13.93 12.60 -30.56
C ARG A 22 -12.76 11.87 -31.22
N THR A 23 -11.60 12.51 -31.32
CA THR A 23 -10.42 11.90 -31.92
C THR A 23 -9.91 10.78 -31.01
N ALA A 24 -9.78 11.06 -29.72
CA ALA A 24 -9.41 10.08 -28.72
C ALA A 24 -10.46 8.95 -28.63
N VAL A 25 -11.75 9.26 -28.63
CA VAL A 25 -12.82 8.24 -28.66
C VAL A 25 -12.66 7.29 -29.84
N ASN A 26 -12.45 7.81 -31.07
CA ASN A 26 -12.27 6.96 -32.25
C ASN A 26 -11.02 6.08 -32.12
N PHE A 27 -9.91 6.64 -31.63
CA PHE A 27 -8.67 5.90 -31.41
C PHE A 27 -8.90 4.73 -30.45
N TYR A 28 -9.45 4.97 -29.27
CA TYR A 28 -9.66 3.92 -28.26
C TYR A 28 -10.77 2.93 -28.63
N LEU A 29 -11.74 3.31 -29.44
CA LEU A 29 -12.70 2.36 -30.03
C LEU A 29 -12.04 1.41 -31.04
N GLU A 30 -11.11 1.89 -31.87
CA GLU A 30 -10.36 1.03 -32.77
C GLU A 30 -9.39 0.13 -32.00
N GLU A 31 -8.67 0.67 -31.02
CA GLU A 31 -7.78 -0.09 -30.14
C GLU A 31 -8.51 -1.21 -29.42
N SER A 32 -9.70 -0.94 -28.87
CA SER A 32 -10.50 -1.94 -28.15
C SER A 32 -10.85 -3.16 -28.98
N LYS A 33 -10.86 -3.07 -30.30
CA LYS A 33 -11.13 -4.21 -31.20
C LYS A 33 -9.99 -5.23 -31.25
N SER A 34 -8.79 -4.87 -30.79
CA SER A 34 -7.66 -5.77 -30.70
C SER A 34 -7.72 -6.71 -29.48
N TYR A 35 -8.62 -6.44 -28.52
CA TYR A 35 -8.80 -7.24 -27.32
C TYR A 35 -10.10 -8.05 -27.35
N SER A 36 -10.06 -9.24 -26.76
CA SER A 36 -11.23 -10.12 -26.64
C SER A 36 -11.19 -10.87 -25.32
N ALA A 37 -12.13 -10.60 -24.44
CA ALA A 37 -12.26 -11.26 -23.16
C ALA A 37 -13.70 -11.72 -22.90
N GLU A 38 -13.85 -12.86 -22.23
CA GLU A 38 -15.12 -13.32 -21.68
C GLU A 38 -15.20 -12.95 -20.21
N ILE A 39 -16.32 -12.38 -19.77
CA ILE A 39 -16.60 -12.02 -18.38
C ILE A 39 -17.85 -12.78 -17.95
N SER A 40 -17.69 -13.66 -16.98
CA SER A 40 -18.80 -14.28 -16.26
C SER A 40 -18.81 -13.85 -14.81
N ARG A 41 -19.95 -13.96 -14.13
CA ARG A 41 -20.05 -13.59 -12.71
C ARG A 41 -20.63 -14.75 -11.93
N ASP A 42 -20.07 -14.99 -10.75
CA ASP A 42 -20.62 -15.97 -9.81
C ASP A 42 -21.89 -15.45 -9.10
N ILE A 43 -22.40 -16.25 -8.18
CA ILE A 43 -23.63 -15.91 -7.42
C ILE A 43 -23.44 -14.70 -6.48
N TRP A 44 -22.21 -14.28 -6.21
CA TRP A 44 -21.85 -13.13 -5.39
C TRP A 44 -21.55 -11.89 -6.24
N GLY A 45 -21.54 -12.04 -7.56
CA GLY A 45 -21.21 -11.00 -8.51
C GLY A 45 -19.71 -10.85 -8.79
N VAL A 46 -18.85 -11.70 -8.21
CA VAL A 46 -17.41 -11.67 -8.46
C VAL A 46 -17.14 -11.99 -9.94
N PRO A 47 -16.40 -11.15 -10.67
CA PRO A 47 -16.11 -11.41 -12.08
C PRO A 47 -15.03 -12.48 -12.23
N HIS A 48 -15.29 -13.41 -13.16
CA HIS A 48 -14.34 -14.36 -13.70
C HIS A 48 -14.04 -13.94 -15.13
N VAL A 49 -12.84 -13.47 -15.35
CA VAL A 49 -12.38 -12.92 -16.64
C VAL A 49 -11.46 -13.91 -17.31
N HIS A 50 -11.77 -14.26 -18.56
CA HIS A 50 -10.93 -15.12 -19.38
C HIS A 50 -10.55 -14.41 -20.69
N GLY A 51 -9.26 -14.35 -20.97
CA GLY A 51 -8.70 -13.86 -22.22
C GLY A 51 -7.82 -14.90 -22.90
N LYS A 52 -7.62 -14.80 -24.20
CA LYS A 52 -6.65 -15.62 -24.92
C LYS A 52 -5.22 -15.27 -24.52
N THR A 53 -4.95 -13.98 -24.37
CA THR A 53 -3.67 -13.44 -23.90
C THR A 53 -3.82 -12.78 -22.54
N ASP A 54 -2.70 -12.52 -21.86
CA ASP A 54 -2.70 -11.75 -20.60
C ASP A 54 -3.27 -10.32 -20.82
N ALA A 55 -2.99 -9.73 -21.98
CA ALA A 55 -3.55 -8.44 -22.35
C ALA A 55 -5.08 -8.47 -22.54
N ASP A 56 -5.63 -9.51 -23.18
CA ASP A 56 -7.07 -9.68 -23.28
C ASP A 56 -7.72 -9.80 -21.90
N ALA A 57 -7.13 -10.60 -21.02
CA ALA A 57 -7.62 -10.78 -19.66
C ALA A 57 -7.57 -9.46 -18.86
N ALA A 58 -6.49 -8.69 -19.00
CA ALA A 58 -6.35 -7.38 -18.35
C ALA A 58 -7.37 -6.36 -18.86
N PHE A 59 -7.64 -6.33 -20.16
CA PHE A 59 -8.70 -5.50 -20.76
C PHE A 59 -10.08 -5.85 -20.17
N GLY A 60 -10.41 -7.14 -20.12
CA GLY A 60 -11.67 -7.61 -19.55
C GLY A 60 -11.80 -7.32 -18.06
N LEU A 61 -10.71 -7.50 -17.29
CA LEU A 61 -10.67 -7.16 -15.87
C LEU A 61 -10.93 -5.66 -15.65
N ALA A 62 -10.28 -4.80 -16.42
CA ALA A 62 -10.45 -3.35 -16.33
C ALA A 62 -11.90 -2.93 -16.60
N PHE A 63 -12.54 -3.54 -17.61
CA PHE A 63 -13.94 -3.28 -17.93
C PHE A 63 -14.86 -3.72 -16.79
N ALA A 64 -14.71 -4.94 -16.27
CA ALA A 64 -15.50 -5.46 -15.15
C ALA A 64 -15.32 -4.62 -13.88
N HIS A 65 -14.07 -4.24 -13.57
CA HIS A 65 -13.76 -3.39 -12.42
C HIS A 65 -14.39 -1.99 -12.56
N ALA A 66 -14.30 -1.38 -13.75
CA ALA A 66 -14.93 -0.09 -14.01
C ALA A 66 -16.48 -0.17 -14.00
N GLU A 67 -17.06 -1.31 -14.38
CA GLU A 67 -18.51 -1.55 -14.30
C GLU A 67 -19.00 -1.53 -12.84
N ASP A 68 -18.22 -2.09 -11.94
CA ASP A 68 -18.59 -2.24 -10.52
C ASP A 68 -18.17 -1.06 -9.65
N ASP A 69 -16.98 -0.49 -9.89
CA ASP A 69 -16.34 0.44 -8.96
C ASP A 69 -15.57 1.60 -9.64
N PHE A 70 -16.10 2.11 -10.74
CA PHE A 70 -15.44 3.19 -11.48
C PHE A 70 -15.16 4.43 -10.64
N LYS A 71 -16.02 4.76 -9.67
CA LYS A 71 -15.83 5.92 -8.81
C LYS A 71 -14.48 5.86 -8.08
N ASN A 72 -14.15 4.75 -7.44
CA ASN A 72 -12.88 4.59 -6.74
C ASN A 72 -11.68 4.61 -7.70
N ILE A 73 -11.80 3.98 -8.88
CA ILE A 73 -10.78 4.07 -9.94
C ILE A 73 -10.53 5.52 -10.35
N ALA A 74 -11.60 6.27 -10.65
CA ALA A 74 -11.52 7.65 -11.12
C ALA A 74 -11.01 8.61 -10.04
N GLU A 75 -11.43 8.44 -8.79
CA GLU A 75 -10.97 9.29 -7.70
C GLU A 75 -9.48 9.11 -7.40
N ASN A 76 -8.93 7.92 -7.62
CA ASN A 76 -7.50 7.67 -7.54
C ASN A 76 -6.71 8.41 -8.62
N MET A 77 -7.31 8.69 -9.79
CA MET A 77 -6.63 9.43 -10.87
C MET A 77 -6.22 10.84 -10.46
N TYR A 78 -6.96 11.50 -9.57
CA TYR A 78 -6.54 12.79 -9.02
C TYR A 78 -5.17 12.68 -8.34
N LEU A 79 -4.97 11.63 -7.55
CA LEU A 79 -3.71 11.39 -6.86
C LEU A 79 -2.62 10.95 -7.85
N TYR A 80 -2.94 10.02 -8.76
CA TYR A 80 -1.97 9.48 -9.75
C TYR A 80 -1.44 10.55 -10.71
N ARG A 81 -2.25 11.57 -11.01
CA ARG A 81 -1.87 12.71 -11.85
C ARG A 81 -1.35 13.91 -11.08
N ALA A 82 -1.29 13.84 -9.74
CA ALA A 82 -1.01 14.97 -8.87
C ALA A 82 -1.92 16.18 -9.21
N GLU A 83 -3.23 15.93 -9.19
CA GLU A 83 -4.32 16.87 -9.48
C GLU A 83 -5.33 16.97 -8.33
N MET A 84 -4.96 16.55 -7.11
CA MET A 84 -5.81 16.67 -5.91
C MET A 84 -6.25 18.11 -5.64
N GLY A 85 -5.41 19.10 -6.01
CA GLY A 85 -5.76 20.52 -5.95
C GLY A 85 -6.98 20.90 -6.81
N LEU A 86 -7.31 20.11 -7.84
CA LEU A 86 -8.53 20.29 -8.64
C LEU A 86 -9.78 19.71 -7.94
N LYS A 87 -9.61 18.79 -7.00
CA LYS A 87 -10.67 18.20 -6.19
C LYS A 87 -10.87 18.99 -4.88
N ASP A 88 -9.81 19.11 -4.10
CA ASP A 88 -9.86 19.53 -2.69
C ASP A 88 -9.24 20.93 -2.46
N GLY A 89 -8.95 21.68 -3.54
CA GLY A 89 -8.43 23.05 -3.44
C GLY A 89 -7.00 23.10 -2.90
N ILE A 90 -6.75 23.97 -1.92
CA ILE A 90 -5.40 24.18 -1.35
C ILE A 90 -4.90 22.90 -0.64
N ASP A 91 -5.75 22.21 0.09
CA ASP A 91 -5.39 21.01 0.83
C ASP A 91 -4.93 19.89 -0.12
N GLY A 92 -5.63 19.74 -1.25
CA GLY A 92 -5.21 18.81 -2.30
C GLY A 92 -3.90 19.23 -2.99
N ALA A 93 -3.68 20.54 -3.15
CA ALA A 93 -2.45 21.05 -3.77
C ALA A 93 -1.19 20.76 -2.93
N ILE A 94 -1.31 20.64 -1.61
CA ILE A 94 -0.22 20.23 -0.73
C ILE A 94 0.19 18.78 -1.04
N GLN A 95 -0.79 17.90 -1.25
CA GLN A 95 -0.53 16.51 -1.66
C GLN A 95 0.13 16.45 -3.03
N ASP A 96 -0.38 17.22 -4.00
CA ASP A 96 0.19 17.32 -5.34
C ASP A 96 1.64 17.82 -5.31
N TYR A 97 1.95 18.78 -4.42
CA TYR A 97 3.32 19.26 -4.25
C TYR A 97 4.27 18.14 -3.86
N LEU A 98 3.90 17.33 -2.87
CA LEU A 98 4.73 16.20 -2.44
C LEU A 98 4.96 15.20 -3.59
N ILE A 99 3.90 14.79 -4.31
CA ILE A 99 4.02 13.86 -5.45
C ILE A 99 4.94 14.42 -6.55
N LYS A 100 4.82 15.71 -6.84
CA LYS A 100 5.64 16.38 -7.87
C LYS A 100 7.08 16.58 -7.43
N VAL A 101 7.33 16.92 -6.15
CA VAL A 101 8.68 17.01 -5.60
C VAL A 101 9.40 15.65 -5.64
N LEU A 102 8.66 14.56 -5.48
CA LEU A 102 9.19 13.19 -5.61
C LEU A 102 9.38 12.75 -7.07
N LYS A 103 8.97 13.57 -8.05
CA LYS A 103 9.16 13.34 -9.51
C LYS A 103 8.62 12.01 -10.01
N ILE A 104 7.51 11.53 -9.44
CA ILE A 104 6.97 10.20 -9.78
C ILE A 104 6.62 10.12 -11.27
N ARG A 105 5.97 11.14 -11.82
CA ARG A 105 5.57 11.15 -13.24
C ARG A 105 6.76 11.26 -14.19
N GLU A 106 7.72 12.12 -13.87
CA GLU A 106 8.94 12.30 -14.63
C GLU A 106 9.76 10.99 -14.69
N GLN A 107 9.89 10.30 -13.58
CA GLN A 107 10.57 8.99 -13.52
C GLN A 107 9.87 7.93 -14.37
N ILE A 108 8.53 7.91 -14.35
CA ILE A 108 7.76 7.01 -15.23
C ILE A 108 7.98 7.37 -16.68
N ASP A 109 7.94 8.66 -17.04
CA ASP A 109 8.15 9.13 -18.42
C ASP A 109 9.53 8.75 -18.97
N GLU A 110 10.56 8.86 -18.12
CA GLU A 110 11.95 8.56 -18.48
C GLU A 110 12.24 7.05 -18.56
N ASN A 111 11.61 6.25 -17.70
CA ASN A 111 12.02 4.86 -17.49
C ASN A 111 10.99 3.81 -17.96
N TYR A 112 9.78 4.20 -18.36
CA TYR A 112 8.69 3.28 -18.72
C TYR A 112 9.11 2.18 -19.69
N THR A 113 9.83 2.54 -20.76
CA THR A 113 10.25 1.57 -21.79
C THR A 113 11.44 0.72 -21.35
N ASN A 114 12.36 1.29 -20.56
CA ASN A 114 13.61 0.64 -20.18
C ASN A 114 13.48 -0.27 -18.96
N ASP A 115 12.68 0.15 -17.98
CA ASP A 115 12.54 -0.55 -16.69
C ASP A 115 11.39 -1.56 -16.69
N LEU A 116 10.38 -1.39 -17.56
CA LEU A 116 9.24 -2.30 -17.62
C LEU A 116 9.38 -3.33 -18.73
N ASN A 117 9.13 -4.59 -18.40
CA ASN A 117 9.13 -5.69 -19.35
C ASN A 117 8.05 -5.49 -20.43
N ALA A 118 8.30 -5.96 -21.64
CA ALA A 118 7.38 -5.78 -22.77
C ALA A 118 6.00 -6.42 -22.52
N GLU A 119 5.97 -7.58 -21.87
CA GLU A 119 4.75 -8.30 -21.50
C GLU A 119 3.93 -7.48 -20.48
N VAL A 120 4.60 -6.95 -19.45
CA VAL A 120 3.97 -6.11 -18.42
C VAL A 120 3.38 -4.85 -19.04
N ARG A 121 4.11 -4.18 -19.96
CA ARG A 121 3.59 -3.00 -20.66
C ARG A 121 2.30 -3.32 -21.42
N LYS A 122 2.25 -4.43 -22.17
CA LYS A 122 1.04 -4.86 -22.88
C LYS A 122 -0.15 -5.07 -21.94
N VAL A 123 0.07 -5.66 -20.76
CA VAL A 123 -0.96 -5.87 -19.74
C VAL A 123 -1.48 -4.52 -19.22
N ILE A 124 -0.58 -3.58 -18.90
CA ILE A 124 -0.96 -2.27 -18.36
C ILE A 124 -1.67 -1.42 -19.42
N GLU A 125 -1.18 -1.42 -20.65
CA GLU A 125 -1.79 -0.75 -21.81
C GLU A 125 -3.20 -1.28 -22.07
N ALA A 126 -3.37 -2.60 -22.07
CA ALA A 126 -4.67 -3.24 -22.22
C ALA A 126 -5.64 -2.91 -21.08
N TYR A 127 -5.14 -2.85 -19.84
CA TYR A 127 -5.95 -2.45 -18.70
C TYR A 127 -6.43 -0.99 -18.83
N ALA A 128 -5.56 -0.07 -19.21
CA ALA A 128 -5.92 1.32 -19.47
C ALA A 128 -6.94 1.43 -20.62
N ALA A 129 -6.75 0.65 -21.70
CA ALA A 129 -7.70 0.57 -22.82
C ALA A 129 -9.09 0.06 -22.38
N GLY A 130 -9.15 -0.93 -21.45
CA GLY A 130 -10.39 -1.44 -20.89
C GLY A 130 -11.17 -0.39 -20.10
N ILE A 131 -10.48 0.40 -19.26
CA ILE A 131 -11.08 1.55 -18.56
C ILE A 131 -11.62 2.56 -19.57
N ASN A 132 -10.82 2.94 -20.58
CA ASN A 132 -11.23 3.90 -21.62
C ASN A 132 -12.44 3.39 -22.41
N TYR A 133 -12.47 2.12 -22.75
CA TYR A 133 -13.61 1.51 -23.44
C TYR A 133 -14.88 1.60 -22.59
N TRP A 134 -14.80 1.31 -21.29
CA TRP A 134 -15.92 1.48 -20.38
C TRP A 134 -16.38 2.94 -20.28
N MET A 135 -15.47 3.91 -20.20
CA MET A 135 -15.79 5.34 -20.16
C MET A 135 -16.53 5.79 -21.43
N ILE A 136 -16.11 5.31 -22.60
CA ILE A 136 -16.76 5.61 -23.88
C ILE A 136 -18.20 5.05 -23.91
N LYS A 137 -18.41 3.85 -23.37
CA LYS A 137 -19.73 3.23 -23.26
C LYS A 137 -20.62 3.91 -22.22
N ASN A 138 -20.03 4.59 -21.24
CA ASN A 138 -20.71 5.26 -20.13
C ASN A 138 -20.38 6.77 -20.09
N PRO A 139 -20.74 7.58 -21.08
CA PRO A 139 -20.30 8.97 -21.20
C PRO A 139 -20.84 9.90 -20.10
N ASN A 140 -21.76 9.45 -19.28
CA ASN A 140 -22.35 10.20 -18.17
C ASN A 140 -21.76 9.78 -16.80
N ASN A 141 -20.56 9.21 -16.78
CA ASN A 141 -19.91 8.68 -15.57
C ASN A 141 -19.46 9.74 -14.55
N GLY A 142 -19.47 11.03 -14.91
CA GLY A 142 -19.09 12.14 -14.01
C GLY A 142 -17.58 12.46 -13.99
N TYR A 143 -16.74 11.62 -14.58
CA TYR A 143 -15.26 11.72 -14.54
C TYR A 143 -14.61 11.82 -15.93
N ASN A 144 -15.34 12.31 -16.93
CA ASN A 144 -14.87 12.42 -18.31
C ASN A 144 -13.59 13.25 -18.48
N HIS A 145 -13.26 14.10 -17.51
CA HIS A 145 -12.03 14.88 -17.51
C HIS A 145 -10.76 14.05 -17.34
N PHE A 146 -10.87 12.79 -16.91
CA PHE A 146 -9.74 11.84 -16.86
C PHE A 146 -9.55 11.07 -18.16
N PHE A 147 -10.49 11.16 -19.09
CA PHE A 147 -10.33 10.49 -20.39
C PHE A 147 -9.32 11.20 -21.29
N PRO A 148 -8.36 10.49 -21.89
CA PRO A 148 -8.09 9.07 -21.67
C PRO A 148 -7.28 8.81 -20.40
N VAL A 149 -7.53 7.65 -19.78
CA VAL A 149 -6.62 7.05 -18.78
C VAL A 149 -5.47 6.41 -19.55
N THR A 150 -4.25 6.60 -19.06
CA THR A 150 -3.05 6.09 -19.71
C THR A 150 -2.38 4.99 -18.90
N GLU A 151 -1.57 4.18 -19.56
CA GLU A 151 -0.70 3.18 -18.95
C GLU A 151 0.21 3.77 -17.86
N LYS A 152 0.65 5.02 -18.05
CA LYS A 152 1.49 5.74 -17.08
C LYS A 152 0.70 6.16 -15.82
N ASP A 153 -0.60 6.37 -15.93
CA ASP A 153 -1.46 6.59 -14.76
C ASP A 153 -1.51 5.34 -13.89
N ILE A 154 -1.62 4.17 -14.52
CA ILE A 154 -1.61 2.88 -13.81
C ILE A 154 -0.29 2.67 -13.07
N VAL A 155 0.85 2.87 -13.74
CA VAL A 155 2.19 2.77 -13.11
C VAL A 155 2.35 3.78 -11.97
N ALA A 156 1.84 5.01 -12.13
CA ALA A 156 1.88 6.03 -11.07
C ALA A 156 1.14 5.55 -9.81
N GLY A 157 0.03 4.83 -9.95
CA GLY A 157 -0.68 4.23 -8.83
C GLY A 157 0.21 3.32 -7.98
N PHE A 158 0.97 2.44 -8.61
CA PHE A 158 1.91 1.56 -7.92
C PHE A 158 3.05 2.32 -7.25
N SER A 159 3.64 3.31 -7.93
CA SER A 159 4.73 4.12 -7.37
C SER A 159 4.25 4.94 -6.15
N ILE A 160 3.02 5.47 -6.19
CA ILE A 160 2.42 6.22 -5.08
C ILE A 160 2.08 5.29 -3.91
N GLN A 161 1.64 4.05 -4.16
CA GLN A 161 1.42 3.07 -3.10
C GLN A 161 2.69 2.82 -2.29
N ASN A 162 3.88 2.80 -2.92
CA ASN A 162 5.15 2.69 -2.21
C ASN A 162 5.36 3.85 -1.21
N LEU A 163 4.89 5.06 -1.49
CA LEU A 163 4.98 6.18 -0.53
C LEU A 163 4.24 5.88 0.76
N PHE A 164 3.05 5.27 0.66
CA PHE A 164 2.24 4.93 1.83
C PHE A 164 2.91 3.92 2.75
N PHE A 165 3.76 3.07 2.20
CA PHE A 165 4.42 1.98 2.94
C PHE A 165 5.92 2.21 3.18
N SER A 166 6.51 3.29 2.68
CA SER A 166 7.93 3.64 2.86
C SER A 166 8.25 4.23 4.24
N GLY A 167 7.23 4.71 4.95
CA GLY A 167 7.44 5.45 6.19
C GLY A 167 7.76 6.94 6.00
N VAL A 168 7.94 7.42 4.76
CA VAL A 168 8.30 8.82 4.48
C VAL A 168 7.27 9.81 5.02
N VAL A 169 5.98 9.50 4.93
CA VAL A 169 4.90 10.35 5.46
C VAL A 169 5.04 10.47 6.99
N SER A 170 5.28 9.35 7.68
CA SER A 170 5.50 9.36 9.14
C SER A 170 6.76 10.14 9.53
N SER A 171 7.80 10.13 8.68
CA SER A 171 9.01 10.94 8.88
C SER A 171 8.71 12.42 8.75
N ILE A 172 7.92 12.85 7.76
CA ILE A 172 7.47 14.24 7.60
C ILE A 172 6.63 14.67 8.81
N GLU A 173 5.65 13.87 9.23
CA GLU A 173 4.84 14.15 10.42
C GLU A 173 5.66 14.28 11.71
N LYS A 174 6.72 13.47 11.85
CA LYS A 174 7.63 13.55 12.99
C LYS A 174 8.38 14.88 12.99
N LEU A 175 8.93 15.31 11.85
CA LEU A 175 9.61 16.61 11.71
C LEU A 175 8.68 17.76 12.06
N GLN A 176 7.43 17.71 11.64
CA GLN A 176 6.43 18.75 11.94
C GLN A 176 6.07 18.82 13.42
N ARG A 177 5.88 17.67 14.09
CA ARG A 177 5.58 17.61 15.53
C ARG A 177 6.72 18.13 16.39
N GLU A 178 7.96 17.87 16.01
CA GLU A 178 9.15 18.34 16.71
C GLU A 178 9.38 19.85 16.55
N SER A 179 8.69 20.49 15.60
CA SER A 179 8.83 21.91 15.29
C SER A 179 7.72 22.82 15.83
N ASP A 180 6.77 22.31 16.61
CA ASP A 180 5.59 23.04 17.12
C ASP A 180 4.74 23.73 16.03
N LEU A 181 4.94 23.39 14.75
CA LEU A 181 4.15 23.92 13.65
C LEU A 181 2.77 23.28 13.56
N LYS A 182 1.77 24.14 13.29
CA LYS A 182 0.43 23.68 12.91
C LYS A 182 0.52 22.83 11.63
N GLU A 183 -0.09 21.72 11.70
CA GLU A 183 -0.38 20.58 10.86
C GLU A 183 -0.65 20.83 9.35
N GLU A 184 0.18 21.58 8.62
CA GLU A 184 -0.07 21.88 7.20
C GLU A 184 0.13 20.68 6.25
N TYR A 185 1.03 19.73 6.58
CA TYR A 185 1.33 18.57 5.70
C TYR A 185 0.67 17.25 6.16
N THR A 186 -0.04 17.23 7.28
CA THR A 186 -0.66 16.02 7.84
C THR A 186 -2.01 15.65 7.19
N THR A 187 -2.52 16.49 6.31
CA THR A 187 -3.80 16.28 5.60
C THR A 187 -3.81 15.07 4.67
N LEU A 188 -2.65 14.52 4.30
CA LEU A 188 -2.57 13.31 3.47
C LEU A 188 -3.32 12.11 4.07
N TYR A 189 -3.47 12.06 5.41
CA TYR A 189 -4.03 10.90 6.11
C TYR A 189 -5.09 11.21 7.17
N ARG A 190 -5.28 12.48 7.56
CA ARG A 190 -6.15 12.81 8.71
C ARG A 190 -7.62 12.53 8.52
N ASN A 191 -8.11 12.53 7.30
CA ASN A 191 -9.53 12.22 7.04
C ASN A 191 -9.83 10.72 6.96
N GLN A 192 -8.82 9.87 7.16
CA GLN A 192 -8.97 8.43 7.14
C GLN A 192 -8.21 7.81 8.31
N GLU A 193 -8.79 7.83 9.51
CA GLU A 193 -8.40 6.90 10.58
C GLU A 193 -8.69 5.47 10.11
N PHE A 194 -7.88 4.96 9.21
CA PHE A 194 -7.93 3.56 8.84
C PHE A 194 -7.42 2.73 10.00
N VAL A 195 -8.32 2.06 10.69
CA VAL A 195 -7.95 0.93 11.54
C VAL A 195 -7.50 -0.19 10.60
N THR A 196 -6.29 -0.06 10.09
CA THR A 196 -5.69 -1.05 9.20
C THR A 196 -5.00 -2.14 10.00
N GLY A 197 -5.07 -3.34 9.49
CA GLY A 197 -4.39 -4.51 10.02
C GLY A 197 -4.55 -5.66 9.03
N SER A 198 -4.00 -6.80 9.36
CA SER A 198 -4.19 -8.00 8.52
C SER A 198 -3.87 -9.24 9.35
N ASN A 199 -4.45 -10.36 8.96
CA ASN A 199 -4.05 -11.68 9.44
C ASN A 199 -3.75 -12.55 8.22
N VAL A 200 -2.56 -13.15 8.16
CA VAL A 200 -2.26 -14.24 7.24
C VAL A 200 -1.71 -15.40 8.05
N LEU A 201 -2.42 -16.51 8.03
CA LEU A 201 -2.15 -17.67 8.86
C LEU A 201 -2.01 -18.89 7.95
N ALA A 202 -0.88 -19.59 8.00
CA ALA A 202 -0.62 -20.78 7.19
C ALA A 202 -0.30 -22.00 8.06
N VAL A 203 -0.78 -23.16 7.65
CA VAL A 203 -0.45 -24.46 8.27
C VAL A 203 -0.15 -25.47 7.18
N ASN A 204 0.77 -26.40 7.46
CA ASN A 204 1.06 -27.53 6.58
C ASN A 204 0.67 -28.89 7.22
N SER A 205 0.99 -29.99 6.56
CA SER A 205 0.64 -31.36 6.97
C SER A 205 1.11 -31.73 8.38
N ARG A 206 2.15 -31.06 8.89
CA ARG A 206 2.63 -31.28 10.26
C ARG A 206 1.62 -30.84 11.32
N LYS A 207 0.82 -29.80 11.02
CA LYS A 207 -0.17 -29.22 11.93
C LYS A 207 -1.61 -29.63 11.60
N THR A 208 -1.89 -30.24 10.45
CA THR A 208 -3.24 -30.65 10.04
C THR A 208 -3.49 -32.15 10.22
N SER A 209 -4.73 -32.53 10.54
CA SER A 209 -5.12 -33.94 10.77
C SER A 209 -5.33 -34.71 9.46
N ASP A 210 -5.66 -34.02 8.38
CA ASP A 210 -5.89 -34.56 7.03
C ASP A 210 -4.70 -34.33 6.08
N GLN A 211 -3.56 -33.92 6.63
CA GLN A 211 -2.31 -33.68 5.91
C GLN A 211 -2.42 -32.59 4.81
N SER A 212 -3.41 -31.71 4.88
CA SER A 212 -3.57 -30.62 3.93
C SER A 212 -2.78 -29.39 4.33
N THR A 213 -2.30 -28.64 3.36
CA THR A 213 -1.80 -27.28 3.54
C THR A 213 -2.97 -26.30 3.44
N ARG A 214 -3.02 -25.31 4.35
CA ARG A 214 -4.09 -24.29 4.39
C ARG A 214 -3.51 -22.91 4.67
N ILE A 215 -4.17 -21.91 4.11
CA ILE A 215 -3.87 -20.51 4.38
C ILE A 215 -5.16 -19.73 4.61
N ILE A 216 -5.15 -18.81 5.58
CA ILE A 216 -6.15 -17.77 5.78
C ILE A 216 -5.53 -16.46 5.34
N ILE A 217 -6.22 -15.72 4.49
CA ILE A 217 -5.86 -14.37 4.06
C ILE A 217 -7.00 -13.46 4.48
N ASN A 218 -6.73 -12.54 5.41
CA ASN A 218 -7.72 -11.62 5.96
C ASN A 218 -7.11 -10.23 6.15
N SER A 219 -7.19 -9.40 5.13
CA SER A 219 -6.72 -8.02 5.16
C SER A 219 -7.80 -7.10 5.70
N HIS A 220 -7.46 -6.27 6.68
CA HIS A 220 -8.34 -5.25 7.26
C HIS A 220 -8.10 -3.94 6.51
N GLN A 221 -8.88 -3.71 5.46
CA GLN A 221 -8.81 -2.52 4.61
C GLN A 221 -10.15 -1.77 4.64
N PRO A 222 -10.17 -0.48 4.25
CA PRO A 222 -11.40 0.26 4.08
C PRO A 222 -12.33 -0.40 3.07
N LEU A 223 -13.64 -0.18 3.22
CA LEU A 223 -14.64 -0.66 2.26
C LEU A 223 -14.84 0.30 1.08
N ASP A 224 -14.23 1.48 1.12
CA ASP A 224 -14.30 2.53 0.10
C ASP A 224 -12.95 3.24 -0.02
N GLY A 225 -12.69 3.90 -1.16
CA GLY A 225 -11.47 4.66 -1.41
C GLY A 225 -10.31 3.84 -2.01
N PRO A 226 -9.09 4.40 -2.00
CA PRO A 226 -7.95 3.89 -2.78
C PRO A 226 -7.42 2.52 -2.35
N LEU A 227 -7.74 2.09 -1.15
CA LEU A 227 -7.29 0.83 -0.57
C LEU A 227 -8.45 -0.16 -0.35
N ALA A 228 -9.63 0.09 -0.90
CA ALA A 228 -10.74 -0.87 -0.90
C ALA A 228 -10.39 -2.09 -1.75
N TRP A 229 -10.80 -3.27 -1.31
CA TRP A 229 -10.59 -4.48 -2.10
C TRP A 229 -11.68 -4.63 -3.16
N TYR A 230 -11.24 -4.96 -4.37
CA TYR A 230 -12.06 -5.54 -5.42
C TYR A 230 -11.65 -7.00 -5.61
N GLU A 231 -12.60 -7.92 -5.63
CA GLU A 231 -12.34 -9.35 -5.82
C GLU A 231 -12.58 -9.75 -7.27
N ALA A 232 -11.64 -10.49 -7.85
CA ALA A 232 -11.74 -10.99 -9.23
C ALA A 232 -10.98 -12.30 -9.41
N HIS A 233 -11.41 -13.09 -10.40
CA HIS A 233 -10.64 -14.19 -10.97
C HIS A 233 -10.20 -13.80 -12.38
N VAL A 234 -8.90 -13.84 -12.64
CA VAL A 234 -8.30 -13.49 -13.93
C VAL A 234 -7.59 -14.72 -14.49
N ARG A 235 -7.92 -15.06 -15.74
CA ARG A 235 -7.33 -16.21 -16.42
C ARG A 235 -6.99 -15.85 -17.87
N SER A 236 -5.84 -16.36 -18.36
CA SER A 236 -5.46 -16.32 -19.76
C SER A 236 -4.91 -17.68 -20.25
N ASP A 237 -4.92 -17.89 -21.56
CA ASP A 237 -4.28 -19.08 -22.16
C ASP A 237 -2.74 -18.95 -22.16
N ASP A 238 -2.19 -17.74 -21.94
CA ASP A 238 -0.77 -17.50 -21.72
C ASP A 238 -0.29 -17.93 -20.32
N GLY A 239 -1.17 -18.49 -19.48
CA GLY A 239 -0.86 -19.08 -18.16
C GLY A 239 -1.01 -18.14 -16.98
N TRP A 240 -1.67 -16.98 -17.14
CA TRP A 240 -2.14 -16.22 -15.98
C TRP A 240 -3.39 -16.90 -15.42
N ASN A 241 -3.39 -17.23 -14.14
CA ASN A 241 -4.55 -17.79 -13.46
C ASN A 241 -4.48 -17.42 -11.98
N MET A 242 -5.22 -16.40 -11.57
CA MET A 242 -5.21 -15.90 -10.20
C MET A 242 -6.60 -15.45 -9.78
N MET A 243 -7.00 -15.82 -8.56
CA MET A 243 -8.21 -15.32 -7.90
C MET A 243 -7.83 -14.65 -6.58
N GLY A 244 -8.44 -13.49 -6.31
CA GLY A 244 -8.21 -12.78 -5.04
C GLY A 244 -8.52 -11.31 -5.12
N GLY A 245 -7.90 -10.54 -4.21
CA GLY A 245 -8.14 -9.11 -4.05
C GLY A 245 -7.11 -8.25 -4.77
N LEU A 246 -7.61 -7.17 -5.38
CA LEU A 246 -6.80 -6.11 -6.00
C LEU A 246 -7.33 -4.73 -5.59
N PHE A 247 -6.50 -3.70 -5.75
CA PHE A 247 -6.91 -2.32 -5.45
C PHE A 247 -7.49 -1.61 -6.69
N PRO A 248 -8.34 -0.58 -6.51
CA PRO A 248 -8.93 0.15 -7.61
C PRO A 248 -7.87 0.74 -8.55
N GLY A 249 -8.00 0.44 -9.85
CA GLY A 249 -7.06 0.87 -10.88
C GLY A 249 -5.82 -0.01 -11.04
N SER A 250 -5.77 -1.19 -10.41
CA SER A 250 -4.69 -2.17 -10.58
C SER A 250 -5.10 -3.35 -11.46
N PRO A 251 -4.25 -3.81 -12.40
CA PRO A 251 -4.48 -5.04 -13.16
C PRO A 251 -4.10 -6.33 -12.40
N PHE A 252 -3.42 -6.26 -11.26
CA PHE A 252 -2.82 -7.44 -10.61
C PHE A 252 -3.51 -7.81 -9.31
N ILE A 253 -3.61 -9.11 -9.04
CA ILE A 253 -4.04 -9.65 -7.75
C ILE A 253 -2.92 -9.46 -6.73
N PHE A 254 -3.21 -8.76 -5.63
CA PHE A 254 -2.26 -8.47 -4.56
C PHE A 254 -2.20 -9.58 -3.51
N VAL A 255 -3.34 -10.18 -3.22
CA VAL A 255 -3.48 -11.30 -2.28
C VAL A 255 -4.46 -12.30 -2.87
N GLY A 256 -4.11 -13.57 -2.86
CA GLY A 256 -4.97 -14.57 -3.49
C GLY A 256 -4.31 -15.91 -3.70
N PHE A 257 -4.85 -16.65 -4.66
CA PHE A 257 -4.42 -18.01 -4.92
C PHE A 257 -4.66 -18.41 -6.38
N ASN A 258 -3.95 -19.43 -6.80
CA ASN A 258 -4.24 -20.21 -8.00
C ASN A 258 -4.34 -21.70 -7.65
N GLU A 259 -4.29 -22.59 -8.64
CA GLU A 259 -4.40 -24.02 -8.43
C GLU A 259 -3.24 -24.61 -7.60
N ASN A 260 -2.09 -23.96 -7.56
CA ASN A 260 -0.86 -24.50 -6.99
C ASN A 260 -0.42 -23.78 -5.72
N ILE A 261 -0.57 -22.46 -5.68
CA ILE A 261 -0.01 -21.59 -4.63
C ILE A 261 -1.04 -20.59 -4.13
N ALA A 262 -0.79 -20.08 -2.92
CA ALA A 262 -1.52 -18.96 -2.36
C ALA A 262 -0.57 -18.07 -1.55
N TRP A 263 -0.82 -16.75 -1.56
CA TRP A 263 -0.10 -15.82 -0.71
C TRP A 263 -0.98 -14.71 -0.19
N GLY A 264 -0.58 -14.17 0.95
CA GLY A 264 -1.17 -12.96 1.51
C GLY A 264 -0.11 -12.09 2.16
N PHE A 265 -0.47 -10.81 2.35
CA PHE A 265 0.41 -9.84 2.95
C PHE A 265 -0.18 -9.24 4.21
N THR A 266 0.70 -8.95 5.18
CA THR A 266 0.39 -8.08 6.30
C THR A 266 1.33 -6.89 6.31
N VAL A 267 0.84 -5.72 6.68
CA VAL A 267 1.69 -4.53 6.80
C VAL A 267 2.75 -4.79 7.86
N ASN A 268 4.01 -4.63 7.48
CA ASN A 268 5.14 -4.51 8.38
C ASN A 268 5.58 -3.05 8.46
N LYS A 269 6.51 -2.74 9.34
CA LYS A 269 7.04 -1.38 9.50
C LYS A 269 8.55 -1.43 9.65
N PRO A 270 9.29 -1.84 8.61
CA PRO A 270 10.73 -1.66 8.58
C PRO A 270 11.05 -0.16 8.51
N ASP A 271 12.22 0.21 8.95
CA ASP A 271 12.71 1.59 8.82
C ASP A 271 13.31 1.78 7.42
N LEU A 272 12.54 2.40 6.53
CA LEU A 272 12.85 2.56 5.10
C LEU A 272 13.11 3.99 4.68
N SER A 273 13.10 4.96 5.60
CA SER A 273 13.24 6.38 5.26
C SER A 273 14.12 7.13 6.25
N ASP A 274 14.93 8.04 5.75
CA ASP A 274 15.81 8.90 6.52
C ASP A 274 15.57 10.37 6.18
N SER A 275 15.71 11.23 7.22
CA SER A 275 15.64 12.67 7.10
C SER A 275 17.01 13.25 7.44
N TYR A 276 17.55 14.08 6.55
CA TYR A 276 18.86 14.71 6.69
C TYR A 276 18.67 16.20 6.95
N LEU A 277 19.18 16.72 8.09
CA LEU A 277 19.19 18.15 8.35
C LEU A 277 20.32 18.80 7.55
N LEU A 278 19.95 19.72 6.66
CA LEU A 278 20.90 20.45 5.83
C LEU A 278 21.27 21.78 6.50
N GLU A 279 22.56 22.10 6.49
CA GLU A 279 23.04 23.42 6.86
C GLU A 279 23.04 24.29 5.60
N VAL A 280 22.15 25.27 5.56
CA VAL A 280 22.00 26.20 4.42
C VAL A 280 22.98 27.36 4.58
N ASN A 281 23.60 27.77 3.47
CA ASN A 281 24.54 28.88 3.47
C ASN A 281 23.82 30.20 3.86
N PRO A 282 24.22 30.87 4.96
CA PRO A 282 23.58 32.09 5.42
C PRO A 282 23.72 33.27 4.45
N GLU A 283 24.69 33.22 3.53
CA GLU A 283 24.90 34.26 2.50
C GLU A 283 24.21 33.91 1.17
N ASN A 284 23.82 32.63 0.97
CA ASN A 284 23.16 32.18 -0.25
C ASN A 284 22.24 30.99 0.04
N GLU A 285 20.95 31.24 0.18
CA GLU A 285 19.90 30.25 0.47
C GLU A 285 19.76 29.12 -0.57
N ASN A 286 20.47 29.23 -1.70
CA ASN A 286 20.49 28.24 -2.76
C ASN A 286 21.67 27.26 -2.62
N GLN A 287 22.41 27.29 -1.52
CA GLN A 287 23.54 26.40 -1.23
C GLN A 287 23.38 25.73 0.13
N TYR A 288 23.91 24.53 0.25
CA TYR A 288 24.02 23.77 1.50
C TYR A 288 25.44 23.25 1.71
N LEU A 289 25.80 23.01 2.96
CA LEU A 289 27.10 22.48 3.33
C LEU A 289 27.17 20.97 3.03
N LEU A 290 28.21 20.52 2.32
CA LEU A 290 28.50 19.12 2.06
C LEU A 290 30.01 18.87 2.11
N ASP A 291 30.45 18.00 3.01
CA ASP A 291 31.88 17.64 3.22
C ASP A 291 32.81 18.86 3.38
N GLY A 292 32.29 19.94 3.98
CA GLY A 292 33.01 21.18 4.26
C GLY A 292 32.99 22.23 3.14
N GLU A 293 32.24 21.99 2.05
CA GLU A 293 32.09 22.90 0.93
C GLU A 293 30.63 23.31 0.72
N TRP A 294 30.38 24.56 0.25
CA TRP A 294 29.06 25.01 -0.14
C TRP A 294 28.70 24.51 -1.54
N VAL A 295 27.64 23.70 -1.62
CA VAL A 295 27.16 23.06 -2.86
C VAL A 295 25.79 23.61 -3.23
N ASP A 296 25.57 23.91 -4.51
CA ASP A 296 24.28 24.43 -4.99
C ASP A 296 23.17 23.38 -4.90
N PHE A 297 21.98 23.78 -4.46
CA PHE A 297 20.76 22.99 -4.66
C PHE A 297 20.41 22.94 -6.15
N LYS A 298 19.94 21.80 -6.62
CA LYS A 298 19.17 21.75 -7.86
C LYS A 298 17.78 22.30 -7.60
N ILE A 299 17.40 23.39 -8.29
CA ILE A 299 16.11 24.06 -8.08
C ILE A 299 15.24 23.87 -9.32
N GLU A 300 13.99 23.50 -9.12
CA GLU A 300 13.00 23.31 -10.18
C GLU A 300 11.67 23.99 -9.81
N THR A 301 10.91 24.42 -10.81
CA THR A 301 9.60 25.02 -10.58
C THR A 301 8.49 23.99 -10.71
N VAL A 302 7.77 23.73 -9.63
CA VAL A 302 6.57 22.89 -9.60
C VAL A 302 5.34 23.75 -9.84
N ARG A 303 4.40 23.25 -10.68
CA ARG A 303 3.11 23.89 -10.97
C ARG A 303 1.97 23.08 -10.36
N LEU A 304 1.15 23.76 -9.54
CA LEU A 304 0.05 23.17 -8.77
C LEU A 304 -1.26 23.77 -9.26
N PRO A 305 -2.08 23.06 -10.04
CA PRO A 305 -3.40 23.52 -10.42
C PRO A 305 -4.35 23.41 -9.23
N ILE A 306 -5.02 24.52 -8.91
CA ILE A 306 -5.97 24.61 -7.78
C ILE A 306 -7.33 25.03 -8.32
N LYS A 307 -8.37 24.31 -7.95
CA LYS A 307 -9.75 24.71 -8.21
C LYS A 307 -10.15 25.83 -7.27
N LEU A 308 -10.67 26.91 -7.81
CA LEU A 308 -11.18 28.03 -7.02
C LEU A 308 -12.70 27.89 -6.78
N PHE A 309 -13.50 28.01 -7.84
CA PHE A 309 -14.95 27.76 -7.81
C PHE A 309 -15.47 27.48 -9.23
N GLY A 310 -16.42 26.57 -9.35
CA GLY A 310 -16.94 26.15 -10.65
C GLY A 310 -15.83 25.68 -11.61
N PRO A 311 -15.76 26.19 -12.84
CA PRO A 311 -14.71 25.81 -13.81
C PRO A 311 -13.40 26.60 -13.64
N LEU A 312 -13.34 27.57 -12.73
CA LEU A 312 -12.16 28.42 -12.56
C LEU A 312 -11.05 27.68 -11.83
N LYS A 313 -9.88 27.66 -12.45
CA LYS A 313 -8.64 27.08 -11.93
C LYS A 313 -7.57 28.16 -11.85
N TRP A 314 -6.68 28.03 -10.88
CA TRP A 314 -5.48 28.84 -10.73
C TRP A 314 -4.27 27.92 -10.59
N THR A 315 -3.16 28.30 -11.23
CA THR A 315 -1.91 27.52 -11.11
C THR A 315 -0.93 28.28 -10.21
N VAL A 316 -0.66 27.74 -9.05
CA VAL A 316 0.38 28.19 -8.14
C VAL A 316 1.72 27.61 -8.59
N LYS A 317 2.76 28.45 -8.54
CA LYS A 317 4.15 28.02 -8.77
C LYS A 317 4.86 27.94 -7.42
N ARG A 318 5.63 26.88 -7.21
CA ARG A 318 6.49 26.69 -6.04
C ARG A 318 7.85 26.18 -6.52
N GLU A 319 8.88 26.56 -5.81
CA GLU A 319 10.21 26.00 -5.99
C GLU A 319 10.32 24.67 -5.24
N ALA A 320 11.01 23.73 -5.85
CA ALA A 320 11.42 22.47 -5.25
C ALA A 320 12.94 22.41 -5.30
N LYS A 321 13.56 22.23 -4.13
CA LYS A 321 15.01 22.08 -3.99
C LYS A 321 15.38 20.61 -3.87
N TYR A 322 16.52 20.24 -4.41
CA TYR A 322 17.08 18.88 -4.33
C TYR A 322 18.53 18.94 -3.92
N SER A 323 18.91 18.10 -2.97
CA SER A 323 20.27 17.86 -2.55
C SER A 323 20.76 16.47 -3.00
N VAL A 324 21.99 16.13 -2.72
CA VAL A 324 22.53 14.77 -2.93
C VAL A 324 21.78 13.71 -2.10
N HIS A 325 21.18 14.11 -0.99
CA HIS A 325 20.39 13.23 -0.12
C HIS A 325 19.00 12.93 -0.67
N GLY A 326 18.43 13.84 -1.48
CA GLY A 326 17.09 13.73 -2.05
C GLY A 326 16.34 15.07 -2.12
N PRO A 327 15.02 15.03 -2.31
CA PRO A 327 14.17 16.22 -2.29
C PRO A 327 14.18 16.88 -0.92
N VAL A 328 14.12 18.23 -0.92
CA VAL A 328 14.23 19.06 0.28
C VAL A 328 12.85 19.60 0.66
N LEU A 329 12.51 19.49 1.93
CA LEU A 329 11.33 20.12 2.54
C LEU A 329 11.77 21.13 3.57
N GLU A 330 11.14 22.32 3.54
CA GLU A 330 11.32 23.34 4.56
C GLU A 330 10.30 23.11 5.69
N VAL A 331 10.79 22.89 6.89
CA VAL A 331 9.97 22.68 8.09
C VAL A 331 10.54 23.53 9.24
N ALA A 332 9.76 24.47 9.77
CA ALA A 332 10.17 25.33 10.88
C ALA A 332 11.52 26.03 10.66
N ASP A 333 11.68 26.71 9.56
CA ASP A 333 12.90 27.45 9.18
C ASP A 333 14.16 26.57 9.06
N LYS A 334 13.98 25.26 8.91
CA LYS A 334 15.05 24.30 8.67
C LYS A 334 14.80 23.51 7.40
N SER A 335 15.88 23.19 6.69
CA SER A 335 15.85 22.41 5.45
C SER A 335 16.15 20.95 5.74
N TYR A 336 15.25 20.07 5.38
CA TYR A 336 15.42 18.62 5.53
C TYR A 336 15.35 17.93 4.18
N ALA A 337 16.38 17.18 3.82
CA ALA A 337 16.30 16.28 2.68
C ALA A 337 15.71 14.94 3.10
N LEU A 338 14.89 14.36 2.21
CA LEU A 338 14.26 13.08 2.44
C LEU A 338 14.85 12.01 1.52
N ARG A 339 15.13 10.83 2.08
CA ARG A 339 15.55 9.65 1.32
C ARG A 339 14.75 8.44 1.79
N PHE A 340 14.22 7.65 0.87
CA PHE A 340 13.42 6.47 1.22
C PHE A 340 13.55 5.38 0.16
N SER A 341 13.29 4.15 0.55
CA SER A 341 13.34 2.99 -0.32
C SER A 341 12.27 3.06 -1.41
N GLY A 342 12.63 2.70 -2.62
CA GLY A 342 11.74 2.74 -3.79
C GLY A 342 11.53 4.14 -4.38
N MET A 343 12.28 5.16 -3.96
CA MET A 343 12.11 6.56 -4.38
C MET A 343 12.17 6.78 -5.90
N SER A 344 12.89 5.93 -6.64
CA SER A 344 13.02 6.04 -8.10
C SER A 344 12.64 4.74 -8.81
N ASP A 345 11.97 3.82 -8.13
CA ASP A 345 11.67 2.49 -8.67
C ASP A 345 10.23 2.42 -9.19
N ILE A 346 10.08 2.21 -10.49
CA ILE A 346 8.79 1.98 -11.14
C ILE A 346 8.51 0.50 -11.45
N LYS A 347 9.45 -0.41 -11.11
CA LYS A 347 9.41 -1.84 -11.49
C LYS A 347 8.46 -2.68 -10.61
N GLN A 348 7.77 -2.08 -9.67
CA GLN A 348 6.80 -2.78 -8.83
C GLN A 348 5.78 -3.57 -9.66
N VAL A 349 5.36 -3.04 -10.81
CA VAL A 349 4.43 -3.71 -11.73
C VAL A 349 5.01 -4.99 -12.32
N ASN A 350 6.34 -5.04 -12.61
CA ASN A 350 7.00 -6.28 -13.06
C ASN A 350 6.95 -7.35 -11.96
N GLN A 351 7.18 -6.95 -10.70
CA GLN A 351 7.16 -7.87 -9.57
C GLN A 351 5.75 -8.43 -9.33
N TRP A 352 4.72 -7.58 -9.34
CA TRP A 352 3.33 -8.05 -9.20
C TRP A 352 2.93 -9.00 -10.33
N TYR A 353 3.30 -8.67 -11.57
CA TYR A 353 3.04 -9.56 -12.70
C TYR A 353 3.74 -10.91 -12.53
N ALA A 354 5.02 -10.92 -12.19
CA ALA A 354 5.78 -12.14 -11.98
C ALA A 354 5.17 -13.01 -10.87
N MET A 355 4.72 -12.39 -9.77
CA MET A 355 4.00 -13.10 -8.70
C MET A 355 2.69 -13.70 -9.21
N ASN A 356 1.92 -12.96 -10.00
CA ASN A 356 0.64 -13.44 -10.56
C ASN A 356 0.81 -14.58 -11.56
N LYS A 357 2.01 -14.74 -12.12
CA LYS A 357 2.37 -15.85 -13.04
C LYS A 357 3.02 -17.04 -12.33
N SER A 358 3.36 -16.89 -11.04
CA SER A 358 4.06 -17.94 -10.27
C SER A 358 3.17 -19.14 -9.98
N ASN A 359 3.77 -20.34 -10.04
CA ASN A 359 3.12 -21.62 -9.76
C ASN A 359 3.87 -22.47 -8.74
N SER A 360 4.99 -21.98 -8.20
CA SER A 360 5.82 -22.65 -7.20
C SER A 360 6.43 -21.66 -6.22
N LEU A 361 6.94 -22.15 -5.09
CA LEU A 361 7.68 -21.35 -4.12
C LEU A 361 8.92 -20.70 -4.75
N GLU A 362 9.64 -21.43 -5.60
CA GLU A 362 10.84 -20.92 -6.26
C GLU A 362 10.51 -19.72 -7.16
N GLU A 363 9.48 -19.83 -8.02
CA GLU A 363 9.04 -18.74 -8.89
C GLU A 363 8.55 -17.53 -8.08
N TRP A 364 7.79 -17.76 -7.01
CA TRP A 364 7.33 -16.69 -6.14
C TRP A 364 8.50 -15.97 -5.44
N LEU A 365 9.52 -16.72 -4.96
CA LEU A 365 10.71 -16.15 -4.36
C LEU A 365 11.56 -15.35 -5.36
N GLU A 366 11.69 -15.82 -6.62
CA GLU A 366 12.36 -15.05 -7.67
C GLU A 366 11.65 -13.73 -7.94
N ALA A 367 10.31 -13.70 -7.94
CA ALA A 367 9.56 -12.47 -8.01
C ALA A 367 9.81 -11.56 -6.79
N MET A 368 9.86 -12.13 -5.57
CA MET A 368 10.12 -11.36 -4.34
C MET A 368 11.54 -10.79 -4.29
N LYS A 369 12.53 -11.41 -4.91
CA LYS A 369 13.90 -10.90 -5.02
C LYS A 369 14.04 -9.65 -5.87
N MET A 370 13.04 -9.28 -6.68
CA MET A 370 13.02 -8.00 -7.41
C MET A 370 12.98 -6.80 -6.46
N ARG A 371 12.36 -6.93 -5.27
CA ARG A 371 12.35 -5.95 -4.17
C ARG A 371 11.79 -4.58 -4.50
N SER A 372 11.03 -4.46 -5.58
CA SER A 372 10.32 -3.23 -5.94
C SER A 372 9.03 -3.03 -5.12
N ILE A 373 8.46 -4.12 -4.56
CA ILE A 373 7.53 -4.08 -3.44
C ILE A 373 8.36 -3.89 -2.17
N ILE A 374 8.41 -2.65 -1.66
CA ILE A 374 9.42 -2.24 -0.68
C ILE A 374 9.22 -2.77 0.73
N SER A 375 8.02 -3.25 1.06
CA SER A 375 7.63 -3.71 2.41
C SER A 375 6.56 -4.78 2.35
N PHE A 376 6.01 -5.17 3.47
CA PHE A 376 5.03 -6.21 3.79
C PHE A 376 5.63 -7.51 4.29
N ASN A 377 4.99 -8.10 5.30
CA ASN A 377 5.23 -9.50 5.60
C ASN A 377 4.46 -10.35 4.59
N GLY A 378 5.17 -11.14 3.80
CA GLY A 378 4.60 -12.16 2.93
C GLY A 378 4.44 -13.49 3.67
N VAL A 379 3.27 -14.10 3.55
CA VAL A 379 3.04 -15.49 3.94
C VAL A 379 2.56 -16.24 2.73
N TYR A 380 3.19 -17.35 2.46
CA TYR A 380 2.97 -18.20 1.29
C TYR A 380 2.60 -19.63 1.72
N ALA A 381 1.82 -20.31 0.91
CA ALA A 381 1.51 -21.74 1.05
C ALA A 381 1.31 -22.37 -0.33
N ASP A 382 1.63 -23.65 -0.49
CA ASP A 382 1.45 -24.37 -1.76
C ASP A 382 0.97 -25.82 -1.59
N ARG A 383 0.70 -26.47 -2.72
CA ARG A 383 0.27 -27.89 -2.80
C ARG A 383 1.39 -28.87 -2.48
N GLU A 384 2.66 -28.43 -2.54
CA GLU A 384 3.84 -29.23 -2.22
C GLU A 384 4.18 -29.20 -0.72
N ASP A 385 3.21 -28.80 0.11
CA ASP A 385 3.29 -28.75 1.58
C ASP A 385 4.25 -27.67 2.12
N ASN A 386 4.62 -26.68 1.30
CA ASN A 386 5.42 -25.57 1.77
C ASN A 386 4.54 -24.50 2.41
N ILE A 387 5.05 -23.96 3.52
CA ILE A 387 4.63 -22.67 4.09
C ILE A 387 5.86 -21.79 4.28
N TYR A 388 5.74 -20.50 3.96
CA TYR A 388 6.88 -19.58 3.99
C TYR A 388 6.49 -18.25 4.61
N PHE A 389 7.38 -17.68 5.41
CA PHE A 389 7.28 -16.32 5.92
C PHE A 389 8.45 -15.49 5.43
N LEU A 390 8.16 -14.30 4.92
CA LEU A 390 9.13 -13.31 4.48
C LEU A 390 8.81 -11.96 5.10
N HIS A 391 9.69 -11.43 5.94
CA HIS A 391 9.63 -10.02 6.31
C HIS A 391 10.19 -9.19 5.15
N ASN A 392 9.43 -9.09 4.05
CA ASN A 392 9.89 -8.36 2.88
C ASN A 392 10.15 -6.90 3.24
N SER A 393 11.37 -6.45 2.96
CA SER A 393 11.77 -5.05 3.14
C SER A 393 12.92 -4.70 2.22
N SER A 394 12.79 -3.61 1.48
CA SER A 394 13.89 -3.00 0.74
C SER A 394 14.71 -2.13 1.68
N SER A 395 15.20 -2.75 2.79
CA SER A 395 15.95 -2.05 3.83
C SER A 395 17.24 -1.46 3.27
N PRO A 396 17.51 -0.17 3.52
CA PRO A 396 18.74 0.47 3.09
C PRO A 396 19.98 -0.20 3.68
N LEU A 397 21.05 -0.30 2.89
CA LEU A 397 22.37 -0.67 3.38
C LEU A 397 23.02 0.53 4.06
N ARG A 398 22.71 0.71 5.32
CA ARG A 398 23.14 1.85 6.14
C ARG A 398 24.49 1.60 6.82
N LYS A 399 25.23 2.67 7.04
CA LYS A 399 26.49 2.65 7.80
C LYS A 399 26.23 2.27 9.25
N GLU A 400 26.99 1.32 9.78
CA GLU A 400 26.92 0.90 11.17
C GLU A 400 27.38 2.01 12.14
N GLY A 401 26.92 1.96 13.38
CA GLY A 401 27.28 2.91 14.44
C GLY A 401 26.53 4.24 14.41
N ILE A 402 25.61 4.44 13.47
CA ILE A 402 24.73 5.60 13.38
C ILE A 402 23.32 5.21 13.89
N ASN A 403 22.70 6.10 14.66
CA ASN A 403 21.31 5.91 15.06
C ASN A 403 20.38 6.49 13.99
N TRP A 404 20.01 5.66 13.02
CA TRP A 404 19.17 6.03 11.88
C TRP A 404 17.72 6.39 12.23
N LYS A 405 17.29 6.17 13.48
CA LYS A 405 15.98 6.64 13.97
C LYS A 405 15.93 8.14 14.23
N ASN A 406 17.09 8.79 14.30
CA ASN A 406 17.22 10.24 14.47
C ASN A 406 17.30 10.94 13.11
N VAL A 407 17.16 12.26 13.12
CA VAL A 407 17.55 13.10 11.99
C VAL A 407 19.07 12.99 11.80
N ILE A 408 19.49 12.78 10.55
CA ILE A 408 20.88 12.52 10.16
C ILE A 408 21.55 13.84 9.77
N ASP A 409 22.86 13.91 10.00
CA ASP A 409 23.69 15.04 9.58
C ASP A 409 23.79 15.10 8.04
N GLY A 410 23.18 16.12 7.45
CA GLY A 410 23.13 16.34 6.00
C GLY A 410 24.40 17.01 5.43
N SER A 411 25.40 17.35 6.26
CA SER A 411 26.69 17.85 5.78
C SER A 411 27.64 16.73 5.33
N ARG A 412 27.21 15.46 5.42
CA ARG A 412 28.05 14.28 5.21
C ARG A 412 27.57 13.44 4.03
N SER A 413 28.36 13.39 2.95
CA SER A 413 28.05 12.57 1.77
C SER A 413 28.19 11.06 2.05
N ASP A 414 29.04 10.64 3.00
CA ASP A 414 29.25 9.23 3.36
C ASP A 414 28.08 8.57 4.09
N LEU A 415 27.04 9.34 4.42
CA LEU A 415 25.79 8.87 4.99
C LEU A 415 24.67 8.74 3.95
N VAL A 416 24.92 9.04 2.68
CA VAL A 416 23.98 8.83 1.58
C VAL A 416 24.02 7.35 1.17
N TRP A 417 22.96 6.62 1.44
CA TRP A 417 22.85 5.24 0.99
C TRP A 417 22.16 5.18 -0.40
N ASP A 418 22.60 4.24 -1.24
CA ASP A 418 22.11 3.99 -2.59
C ASP A 418 21.86 2.49 -2.87
N LYS A 419 22.09 1.64 -1.87
CA LYS A 419 21.93 0.19 -1.96
C LYS A 419 21.03 -0.35 -0.86
N TYR A 420 20.49 -1.53 -1.10
CA TYR A 420 19.72 -2.29 -0.13
C TYR A 420 20.54 -3.46 0.41
N VAL A 421 20.22 -3.92 1.61
CA VAL A 421 20.77 -5.16 2.16
C VAL A 421 20.39 -6.35 1.25
N ASN A 422 21.16 -7.41 1.24
CA ASN A 422 20.85 -8.59 0.45
C ASN A 422 19.52 -9.23 0.86
N PHE A 423 18.83 -9.86 -0.09
CA PHE A 423 17.52 -10.51 0.16
C PHE A 423 17.61 -11.57 1.26
N GLU A 424 18.71 -12.33 1.31
CA GLU A 424 18.98 -13.37 2.31
C GLU A 424 19.25 -12.81 3.71
N SER A 425 19.51 -11.49 3.84
CA SER A 425 19.78 -10.82 5.12
C SER A 425 18.53 -10.29 5.81
N ILE A 426 17.35 -10.40 5.20
CA ILE A 426 16.08 -10.03 5.83
C ILE A 426 15.43 -11.26 6.47
N PRO A 427 14.58 -11.10 7.52
CA PRO A 427 13.97 -12.24 8.21
C PRO A 427 13.07 -13.07 7.28
N GLN A 428 13.34 -14.36 7.20
CA GLN A 428 12.58 -15.32 6.40
C GLN A 428 12.62 -16.71 7.03
N LEU A 429 11.54 -17.46 6.91
CA LEU A 429 11.37 -18.76 7.54
C LEU A 429 10.58 -19.70 6.63
N GLN A 430 11.14 -20.88 6.34
CA GLN A 430 10.50 -21.93 5.55
C GLN A 430 10.21 -23.16 6.40
N ASN A 431 9.01 -23.70 6.30
CA ASN A 431 8.61 -25.01 6.81
C ASN A 431 9.01 -25.26 8.27
N PRO A 432 8.63 -24.39 9.24
CA PRO A 432 8.98 -24.60 10.64
C PRO A 432 8.51 -25.95 11.16
N SER A 433 9.22 -26.53 12.13
CA SER A 433 8.91 -27.85 12.67
C SER A 433 7.53 -27.89 13.35
N SER A 434 7.09 -26.76 13.89
CA SER A 434 5.75 -26.53 14.47
C SER A 434 4.61 -26.68 13.46
N GLY A 435 4.90 -26.59 12.13
CA GLY A 435 3.94 -26.74 11.04
C GLY A 435 2.97 -25.59 10.86
N TRP A 436 3.26 -24.40 11.42
CA TRP A 436 2.42 -23.22 11.25
C TRP A 436 3.21 -21.90 11.21
N ILE A 437 2.64 -20.93 10.53
CA ILE A 437 3.11 -19.55 10.46
C ILE A 437 1.91 -18.65 10.71
N ALA A 438 2.08 -17.62 11.56
CA ALA A 438 1.05 -16.61 11.82
C ALA A 438 1.65 -15.21 11.72
N SER A 439 1.17 -14.41 10.78
CA SER A 439 1.50 -13.01 10.64
C SER A 439 0.26 -12.15 10.86
N THR A 440 0.27 -11.31 11.89
CA THR A 440 -0.81 -10.42 12.28
C THR A 440 -0.30 -9.01 12.56
N ASN A 441 0.68 -8.55 11.77
CA ASN A 441 1.41 -7.28 11.91
C ASN A 441 2.30 -7.20 13.16
N GLN A 442 2.80 -8.32 13.66
CA GLN A 442 3.65 -8.36 14.87
C GLN A 442 5.15 -8.45 14.52
N ASP A 443 5.91 -8.57 15.58
CA ASP A 443 7.33 -8.89 15.62
C ASP A 443 7.67 -10.08 14.69
N PRO A 444 8.56 -9.92 13.69
CA PRO A 444 8.96 -10.98 12.78
C PRO A 444 9.68 -12.16 13.45
N PHE A 445 10.10 -11.98 14.70
CA PHE A 445 10.73 -13.02 15.52
C PHE A 445 9.74 -13.80 16.38
N LYS A 446 8.43 -13.64 16.14
CA LYS A 446 7.33 -14.27 16.88
C LYS A 446 6.20 -14.69 15.93
N VAL A 447 6.54 -15.44 14.88
CA VAL A 447 5.60 -15.81 13.81
C VAL A 447 5.26 -17.30 13.76
N THR A 448 5.88 -18.11 14.64
CA THR A 448 5.72 -19.57 14.68
C THR A 448 5.93 -20.11 16.08
N GLY A 449 6.10 -21.43 16.25
CA GLY A 449 6.46 -22.07 17.51
C GLY A 449 7.77 -21.53 18.09
N GLU A 450 7.91 -21.55 19.41
CA GLU A 450 9.01 -20.87 20.09
C GLU A 450 10.39 -21.37 19.65
N GLU A 451 10.54 -22.67 19.46
CA GLU A 451 11.78 -23.31 19.01
C GLU A 451 12.17 -23.00 17.55
N ASP A 452 11.20 -22.64 16.71
CA ASP A 452 11.41 -22.33 15.30
C ASP A 452 11.57 -20.84 15.01
N ASN A 453 11.30 -19.97 15.99
CA ASN A 453 11.35 -18.54 15.80
C ASN A 453 12.77 -18.06 15.47
N LEU A 454 12.85 -17.12 14.53
CA LEU A 454 14.09 -16.44 14.17
C LEU A 454 14.67 -15.70 15.40
N LEU A 455 16.00 -15.63 15.47
CA LEU A 455 16.68 -14.95 16.58
C LEU A 455 17.07 -13.52 16.15
N SER A 456 16.54 -12.52 16.82
CA SER A 456 16.80 -11.09 16.50
C SER A 456 18.28 -10.71 16.48
N LYS A 457 19.11 -11.38 17.32
CA LYS A 457 20.57 -11.16 17.38
C LYS A 457 21.31 -11.50 16.07
N ASN A 458 20.69 -12.23 15.15
CA ASN A 458 21.26 -12.61 13.86
C ASN A 458 21.05 -11.54 12.77
N TYR A 459 20.36 -10.45 13.10
CA TYR A 459 20.00 -9.40 12.14
C TYR A 459 20.57 -8.06 12.57
N SER A 460 21.03 -7.26 11.60
CA SER A 460 21.60 -5.94 11.89
C SER A 460 20.52 -5.01 12.49
N PRO A 461 20.86 -4.25 13.55
CA PRO A 461 19.99 -3.20 14.09
C PRO A 461 19.62 -2.12 13.06
N THR A 462 20.44 -1.93 11.99
CA THR A 462 20.20 -0.94 10.94
C THR A 462 18.97 -1.27 10.08
N LEU A 463 18.45 -2.52 10.13
CA LEU A 463 17.19 -2.89 9.50
C LEU A 463 15.99 -2.19 10.12
N GLY A 464 16.11 -1.71 11.37
CA GLY A 464 15.05 -0.99 12.07
C GLY A 464 13.76 -1.77 12.26
N LEU A 465 13.86 -3.10 12.47
CA LEU A 465 12.69 -3.99 12.58
C LEU A 465 11.86 -3.66 13.81
N GLN A 466 10.55 -3.59 13.65
CA GLN A 466 9.62 -3.43 14.77
C GLN A 466 9.38 -4.76 15.48
N THR A 467 9.47 -4.73 16.81
CA THR A 467 9.25 -5.89 17.70
C THR A 467 7.98 -5.77 18.52
N ARG A 468 6.96 -5.10 18.00
CA ARG A 468 5.68 -4.90 18.67
C ARG A 468 4.82 -6.16 18.59
N MET A 469 4.25 -6.59 19.73
CA MET A 469 3.23 -7.61 19.79
C MET A 469 1.82 -6.99 19.83
N THR A 470 0.89 -7.60 19.12
CA THR A 470 -0.53 -7.23 19.10
C THR A 470 -1.38 -8.24 19.87
N ASN A 471 -2.62 -7.88 20.24
CA ASN A 471 -3.57 -8.86 20.79
C ASN A 471 -3.75 -10.06 19.85
N ARG A 472 -3.91 -9.79 18.54
CA ARG A 472 -4.09 -10.82 17.51
C ARG A 472 -2.88 -11.77 17.44
N ALA A 473 -1.67 -11.25 17.61
CA ALA A 473 -0.45 -12.06 17.63
C ALA A 473 -0.41 -13.01 18.81
N TYR A 474 -0.65 -12.50 20.04
CA TYR A 474 -0.73 -13.35 21.21
C TYR A 474 -1.81 -14.42 21.05
N ARG A 475 -2.98 -14.03 20.56
CA ARG A 475 -4.10 -14.95 20.38
C ARG A 475 -3.81 -16.01 19.32
N SER A 476 -3.21 -15.65 18.19
CA SER A 476 -2.78 -16.62 17.16
C SER A 476 -1.77 -17.63 17.72
N ILE A 477 -0.78 -17.16 18.46
CA ILE A 477 0.20 -18.04 19.11
C ILE A 477 -0.50 -19.00 20.08
N GLU A 478 -1.40 -18.51 20.94
CA GLU A 478 -2.17 -19.35 21.88
C GLU A 478 -2.97 -20.46 21.17
N LEU A 479 -3.59 -20.13 20.01
CA LEU A 479 -4.41 -21.07 19.25
C LEU A 479 -3.57 -22.12 18.52
N PHE A 480 -2.47 -21.70 17.89
CA PHE A 480 -1.62 -22.62 17.12
C PHE A 480 -0.63 -23.41 17.98
N SER A 481 -0.24 -22.91 19.16
CA SER A 481 0.69 -23.64 20.05
C SER A 481 0.04 -24.80 20.82
N GLN A 482 -1.27 -25.00 20.69
CA GLN A 482 -1.93 -26.16 21.28
C GLN A 482 -1.37 -27.47 20.68
N ASP A 483 -1.12 -28.47 21.53
CA ASP A 483 -0.73 -29.81 21.10
C ASP A 483 -1.93 -30.56 20.48
N LYS A 484 -2.34 -30.08 19.30
CA LYS A 484 -3.49 -30.60 18.55
C LYS A 484 -3.24 -30.44 17.06
N LYS A 485 -3.53 -31.48 16.30
CA LYS A 485 -3.67 -31.36 14.85
C LYS A 485 -5.03 -30.77 14.48
N LEU A 486 -5.03 -29.80 13.58
CA LEU A 486 -6.20 -29.03 13.17
C LEU A 486 -6.93 -29.73 12.03
N ASN A 487 -8.24 -29.87 12.12
CA ASN A 487 -9.10 -30.19 10.98
C ASN A 487 -9.62 -28.89 10.33
N GLY A 488 -10.40 -28.99 9.23
CA GLY A 488 -10.93 -27.82 8.54
C GLY A 488 -11.78 -26.92 9.44
N LYS A 489 -12.64 -27.51 10.28
CA LYS A 489 -13.47 -26.74 11.21
C LYS A 489 -12.65 -26.01 12.26
N ASP A 490 -11.62 -26.66 12.84
CA ASP A 490 -10.73 -26.00 13.80
C ASP A 490 -10.05 -24.78 13.18
N PHE A 491 -9.66 -24.89 11.90
CA PHE A 491 -9.01 -23.79 11.17
C PHE A 491 -9.98 -22.64 10.88
N ASP A 492 -11.24 -22.93 10.58
CA ASP A 492 -12.30 -21.93 10.44
C ASP A 492 -12.61 -21.26 11.78
N ASP A 493 -12.67 -22.02 12.89
CA ASP A 493 -12.88 -21.49 14.24
C ASP A 493 -11.74 -20.52 14.62
N ILE A 494 -10.50 -20.79 14.21
CA ILE A 494 -9.36 -19.88 14.39
C ILE A 494 -9.55 -18.60 13.57
N LYS A 495 -10.03 -18.71 12.30
CA LYS A 495 -10.30 -17.56 11.45
C LYS A 495 -11.28 -16.57 12.09
N PHE A 496 -12.31 -17.07 12.73
CA PHE A 496 -13.39 -16.28 13.33
C PHE A 496 -13.24 -16.08 14.85
N ASP A 497 -12.08 -16.44 15.43
CA ASP A 497 -11.83 -16.17 16.86
C ASP A 497 -11.81 -14.66 17.13
N ASN A 498 -12.62 -14.23 18.08
CA ASN A 498 -12.82 -12.85 18.47
C ASN A 498 -12.41 -12.55 19.92
N LYS A 499 -11.57 -13.40 20.52
CA LYS A 499 -11.17 -13.25 21.92
C LYS A 499 -9.92 -12.40 22.09
N TYR A 500 -9.86 -11.73 23.24
CA TYR A 500 -8.62 -11.15 23.71
C TYR A 500 -7.73 -12.21 24.35
N SER A 501 -6.42 -12.09 24.16
CA SER A 501 -5.41 -12.85 24.89
C SER A 501 -5.22 -12.24 26.28
N LYS A 502 -5.00 -13.08 27.28
CA LYS A 502 -4.58 -12.64 28.62
C LYS A 502 -3.18 -12.00 28.64
N GLN A 503 -2.39 -12.19 27.58
CA GLN A 503 -1.08 -11.53 27.40
C GLN A 503 -1.21 -10.15 26.76
N SER A 504 -2.40 -9.76 26.28
CA SER A 504 -2.62 -8.46 25.64
C SER A 504 -2.44 -7.31 26.63
N ARG A 505 -2.01 -6.17 26.12
CA ARG A 505 -1.91 -4.94 26.90
C ARG A 505 -3.25 -4.52 27.48
N SER A 506 -4.33 -4.68 26.72
CA SER A 506 -5.70 -4.35 27.17
C SER A 506 -6.09 -5.18 28.39
N TYR A 507 -5.87 -6.50 28.35
CA TYR A 507 -6.18 -7.36 29.48
C TYR A 507 -5.38 -7.00 30.73
N LYS A 508 -4.09 -6.66 30.60
CA LYS A 508 -3.28 -6.23 31.76
C LYS A 508 -3.89 -5.04 32.49
N TYR A 509 -4.32 -4.01 31.73
CA TYR A 509 -4.99 -2.85 32.34
C TYR A 509 -6.33 -3.21 33.01
N ILE A 510 -7.14 -4.04 32.34
CA ILE A 510 -8.44 -4.45 32.89
C ILE A 510 -8.24 -5.30 34.17
N SER A 511 -7.30 -6.24 34.16
CA SER A 511 -7.04 -7.12 35.29
C SER A 511 -6.53 -6.38 36.53
N GLU A 512 -5.86 -5.25 36.39
CA GLU A 512 -5.45 -4.39 37.51
C GLU A 512 -6.63 -3.79 38.28
N LEU A 513 -7.82 -3.75 37.66
CA LEU A 513 -9.05 -3.27 38.31
C LEU A 513 -9.73 -4.35 39.16
N PHE A 514 -9.44 -5.64 38.93
CA PHE A 514 -10.19 -6.76 39.52
C PHE A 514 -10.10 -6.83 41.03
N ASP A 515 -9.01 -6.37 41.59
CA ASP A 515 -8.77 -6.40 43.04
C ASP A 515 -8.92 -5.03 43.72
N LYS A 516 -9.43 -4.03 42.94
CA LYS A 516 -9.69 -2.69 43.46
C LYS A 516 -11.11 -2.58 44.00
N ASP A 517 -11.26 -2.02 45.19
CA ASP A 517 -12.53 -1.58 45.75
C ASP A 517 -12.71 -0.09 45.44
N PHE A 518 -13.88 0.24 44.94
CA PHE A 518 -14.25 1.60 44.59
C PHE A 518 -15.28 2.13 45.60
N GLU A 519 -15.28 3.42 45.89
CA GLU A 519 -16.28 4.06 46.75
C GLU A 519 -17.70 3.96 46.14
N SER A 520 -17.80 3.94 44.78
CA SER A 520 -19.05 3.81 44.04
C SER A 520 -19.48 2.34 43.92
N SER A 521 -20.71 2.02 44.31
CA SER A 521 -21.32 0.72 44.08
C SER A 521 -21.45 0.37 42.59
N GLU A 522 -21.65 1.37 41.73
CA GLU A 522 -21.74 1.20 40.27
C GLU A 522 -20.40 0.74 39.70
N LEU A 523 -19.28 1.33 40.15
CA LEU A 523 -17.95 0.94 39.71
C LEU A 523 -17.58 -0.47 40.20
N ASN A 524 -17.99 -0.84 41.42
CA ASN A 524 -17.80 -2.22 41.93
C ASN A 524 -18.61 -3.23 41.10
N ASN A 525 -19.85 -2.91 40.73
CA ASN A 525 -20.66 -3.75 39.82
C ASN A 525 -20.03 -3.89 38.45
N ALA A 526 -19.53 -2.80 37.86
CA ALA A 526 -18.83 -2.81 36.57
C ALA A 526 -17.58 -3.69 36.63
N ARG A 527 -16.77 -3.57 37.70
CA ARG A 527 -15.61 -4.44 37.94
C ARG A 527 -16.04 -5.92 38.01
N ASP A 528 -17.10 -6.24 38.68
CA ASP A 528 -17.58 -7.62 38.87
C ASP A 528 -18.13 -8.21 37.55
N ILE A 529 -18.68 -7.39 36.68
CA ILE A 529 -19.03 -7.77 35.29
C ILE A 529 -17.76 -8.08 34.50
N LEU A 530 -16.78 -7.18 34.53
CA LEU A 530 -15.50 -7.37 33.82
C LEU A 530 -14.74 -8.62 34.30
N LYS A 531 -14.81 -8.96 35.61
CA LYS A 531 -14.23 -10.21 36.15
C LYS A 531 -14.83 -11.47 35.54
N LYS A 532 -16.08 -11.43 35.09
CA LYS A 532 -16.81 -12.55 34.49
C LYS A 532 -16.65 -12.62 32.97
N TRP A 533 -16.04 -11.60 32.35
CA TRP A 533 -15.84 -11.56 30.94
C TRP A 533 -14.91 -12.67 30.48
N ASP A 534 -15.37 -13.49 29.53
CA ASP A 534 -14.62 -14.60 28.94
C ASP A 534 -13.63 -14.16 27.82
N LEU A 535 -13.43 -12.85 27.71
CA LEU A 535 -12.60 -12.16 26.74
C LEU A 535 -13.11 -12.19 25.28
N ALA A 536 -14.28 -12.76 25.01
CA ALA A 536 -14.92 -12.71 23.70
C ALA A 536 -15.59 -11.35 23.46
N THR A 537 -15.57 -10.88 22.20
CA THR A 537 -16.12 -9.59 21.79
C THR A 537 -17.30 -9.73 20.83
N ASP A 538 -18.00 -10.87 20.87
CA ASP A 538 -19.22 -11.03 20.07
C ASP A 538 -20.38 -10.19 20.64
N PHE A 539 -21.30 -9.81 19.76
CA PHE A 539 -22.40 -8.89 20.11
C PHE A 539 -23.39 -9.44 21.15
N LYS A 540 -23.35 -10.73 21.47
CA LYS A 540 -24.18 -11.36 22.52
C LYS A 540 -23.50 -11.32 23.87
N ASN A 541 -22.23 -10.97 23.92
CA ASN A 541 -21.46 -10.93 25.17
C ASN A 541 -21.74 -9.64 25.94
N THR A 542 -22.58 -9.73 26.96
CA THR A 542 -22.98 -8.58 27.78
C THR A 542 -21.92 -8.18 28.82
N SER A 543 -20.81 -8.90 28.91
CA SER A 543 -19.69 -8.60 29.81
C SER A 543 -18.49 -7.96 29.09
N ALA A 544 -18.56 -7.81 27.75
CA ALA A 544 -17.53 -7.21 26.90
C ALA A 544 -17.58 -5.68 26.89
#